data_7bc1ffe5c42148c78b926fae7d2cc806
#
_entry.id   7bc1ffe5c42148c78b926fae7d2cc806
#
_cell.length_a   1.000
_cell.length_b   1.000
_cell.length_c   1.000
_cell.angle_alpha   90.00
_cell.angle_beta   90.00
_cell.angle_gamma   90.00
#
_symmetry.space_group_name_H-M   'P 1'
#
loop_
_entity.id
_entity.type
_entity.pdbx_description
1 polymer ?
#
loop_
_entity_poly.entity_id
_entity_poly.type
_entity_poly.pdbx_seq_one_letter_code
_entity_poly.pdbx_strand_id
1 'polypeptide(L)'
;MGFPIDVYVSKKWPTDDDGSRCFAILESTKGRITMKSGLPQHRAIETITHEILHEVANGLGIELSEAYVCAIARALYSTGILQAPKLEG
;
A
#
# COMPACT_ATOMS: atom_id res chain seq x y z
N MET A 1 6.26 15.07 -7.88
CA MET A 1 5.33 14.24 -7.13
C MET A 1 4.61 15.12 -6.14
N GLY A 2 3.36 15.11 -6.04
CA GLY A 2 2.68 16.04 -5.16
C GLY A 2 1.19 15.92 -5.20
N PHE A 3 0.68 14.82 -5.74
CA PHE A 3 -0.75 14.59 -5.70
C PHE A 3 -1.09 13.67 -4.54
N PRO A 4 -2.20 13.93 -3.90
CA PRO A 4 -2.65 13.08 -2.81
C PRO A 4 -3.02 11.70 -3.33
N ILE A 5 -2.80 10.71 -2.49
CA ILE A 5 -3.25 9.35 -2.74
C ILE A 5 -4.40 9.06 -1.79
N ASP A 6 -5.54 8.72 -2.34
CA ASP A 6 -6.70 8.35 -1.54
C ASP A 6 -6.69 6.86 -1.26
N VAL A 7 -7.02 6.50 -0.04
CA VAL A 7 -7.12 5.09 0.36
C VAL A 7 -8.59 4.74 0.58
N TYR A 8 -9.05 3.74 -0.16
CA TYR A 8 -10.40 3.23 -0.04
C TYR A 8 -10.38 1.83 0.54
N VAL A 9 -11.38 1.51 1.33
CA VAL A 9 -11.51 0.20 1.94
C VAL A 9 -12.71 -0.51 1.31
N SER A 10 -12.51 -1.74 0.88
CA SER A 10 -13.53 -2.52 0.19
C SER A 10 -13.80 -3.83 0.92
N LYS A 11 -15.04 -4.24 0.99
CA LYS A 11 -15.43 -5.54 1.51
C LYS A 11 -15.05 -6.67 0.56
N LYS A 12 -14.99 -6.37 -0.72
CA LYS A 12 -14.58 -7.33 -1.74
C LYS A 12 -13.06 -7.35 -1.84
N TRP A 13 -12.51 -8.51 -2.16
CA TRP A 13 -11.08 -8.61 -2.42
C TRP A 13 -10.73 -7.84 -3.68
N PRO A 14 -9.78 -6.89 -3.63
CA PRO A 14 -9.23 -6.32 -4.84
C PRO A 14 -8.61 -7.42 -5.69
N THR A 15 -8.73 -7.27 -7.00
CA THR A 15 -8.13 -8.23 -7.95
C THR A 15 -7.24 -7.50 -8.91
N ASP A 16 -6.13 -8.14 -9.27
CA ASP A 16 -5.22 -7.59 -10.27
C ASP A 16 -5.70 -7.94 -11.68
N ASP A 17 -4.88 -7.64 -12.68
CA ASP A 17 -5.23 -7.86 -14.09
C ASP A 17 -5.39 -9.34 -14.44
N ASP A 18 -4.78 -10.25 -13.70
CA ASP A 18 -4.96 -11.68 -13.88
C ASP A 18 -6.16 -12.23 -13.13
N GLY A 19 -6.86 -11.42 -12.35
CA GLY A 19 -7.95 -11.86 -11.48
C GLY A 19 -7.51 -12.42 -10.15
N SER A 20 -6.22 -12.32 -9.80
CA SER A 20 -5.70 -12.79 -8.52
C SER A 20 -6.11 -11.84 -7.40
N ARG A 21 -6.44 -12.40 -6.24
CA ARG A 21 -6.80 -11.59 -5.07
C ARG A 21 -5.58 -10.93 -4.47
N CYS A 22 -5.73 -9.67 -4.12
CA CYS A 22 -4.68 -8.86 -3.49
C CYS A 22 -5.21 -8.24 -2.21
N PHE A 23 -4.33 -7.92 -1.26
CA PHE A 23 -4.72 -7.13 -0.09
C PHE A 23 -5.04 -5.69 -0.48
N ALA A 24 -4.35 -5.17 -1.47
CA ALA A 24 -4.59 -3.83 -1.99
C ALA A 24 -4.13 -3.73 -3.45
N ILE A 25 -4.71 -2.77 -4.16
CA ILE A 25 -4.34 -2.44 -5.53
C ILE A 25 -4.14 -0.94 -5.62
N LEU A 26 -3.06 -0.53 -6.27
CA LEU A 26 -2.80 0.86 -6.57
C LEU A 26 -3.24 1.15 -8.01
N GLU A 27 -4.10 2.14 -8.15
CA GLU A 27 -4.49 2.69 -9.44
C GLU A 27 -3.79 4.03 -9.63
N SER A 28 -2.61 4.00 -10.26
CA SER A 28 -1.75 5.18 -10.41
C SER A 28 -2.43 6.33 -11.12
N THR A 29 -3.18 6.04 -12.17
CA THR A 29 -3.87 7.06 -12.95
C THR A 29 -4.93 7.80 -12.15
N LYS A 30 -5.47 7.17 -11.12
CA LYS A 30 -6.50 7.75 -10.26
C LYS A 30 -5.96 8.25 -8.92
N GLY A 31 -4.71 7.97 -8.61
CA GLY A 31 -4.14 8.28 -7.30
C GLY A 31 -4.88 7.58 -6.18
N ARG A 32 -5.25 6.32 -6.39
CA ARG A 32 -6.10 5.58 -5.47
C ARG A 32 -5.50 4.24 -5.08
N ILE A 33 -5.52 3.94 -3.79
CA ILE A 33 -5.25 2.60 -3.29
C ILE A 33 -6.56 2.03 -2.79
N THR A 34 -6.95 0.85 -3.27
CA THR A 34 -8.10 0.13 -2.77
C THR A 34 -7.61 -1.05 -1.95
N MET A 35 -8.02 -1.12 -0.70
CA MET A 35 -7.54 -2.12 0.26
C MET A 35 -8.69 -2.95 0.77
N LYS A 36 -8.44 -4.24 1.03
CA LYS A 36 -9.42 -5.13 1.63
C LYS A 36 -9.71 -4.71 3.07
N SER A 37 -10.99 -4.66 3.44
CA SER A 37 -11.38 -4.37 4.82
C SER A 37 -11.06 -5.54 5.75
N GLY A 38 -10.96 -5.26 7.05
CA GLY A 38 -10.77 -6.30 8.07
C GLY A 38 -9.34 -6.77 8.23
N LEU A 39 -8.36 -6.13 7.60
CA LEU A 39 -6.96 -6.48 7.79
C LEU A 39 -6.49 -6.03 9.18
N PRO A 40 -5.64 -6.82 9.86
CA PRO A 40 -4.98 -6.33 11.06
C PRO A 40 -4.23 -5.04 10.77
N GLN A 41 -4.14 -4.17 11.78
CA GLN A 41 -3.58 -2.83 11.61
C GLN A 41 -2.16 -2.84 11.05
N HIS A 42 -1.30 -3.72 11.56
CA HIS A 42 0.08 -3.82 11.05
C HIS A 42 0.11 -4.25 9.58
N ARG A 43 -0.80 -5.15 9.21
CA ARG A 43 -0.89 -5.63 7.82
C ARG A 43 -1.37 -4.51 6.90
N ALA A 44 -2.34 -3.73 7.35
CA ALA A 44 -2.86 -2.60 6.59
C ALA A 44 -1.78 -1.56 6.31
N ILE A 45 -0.99 -1.22 7.33
CA ILE A 45 0.09 -0.25 7.19
C ILE A 45 1.18 -0.76 6.25
N GLU A 46 1.62 -2.00 6.43
CA GLU A 46 2.62 -2.60 5.54
C GLU A 46 2.13 -2.62 4.09
N THR A 47 0.86 -2.97 3.89
CA THR A 47 0.28 -3.06 2.55
C THR A 47 0.22 -1.69 1.88
N ILE A 48 -0.23 -0.67 2.60
CA ILE A 48 -0.29 0.70 2.06
C ILE A 48 1.12 1.21 1.74
N THR A 49 2.06 0.99 2.64
CA THR A 49 3.45 1.38 2.44
C THR A 49 4.06 0.71 1.23
N HIS A 50 3.79 -0.57 1.05
CA HIS A 50 4.22 -1.35 -0.11
C HIS A 50 3.76 -0.69 -1.42
N GLU A 51 2.47 -0.33 -1.50
CA GLU A 51 1.92 0.29 -2.70
C GLU A 51 2.49 1.69 -2.94
N ILE A 52 2.67 2.47 -1.87
CA ILE A 52 3.27 3.80 -1.98
C ILE A 52 4.71 3.71 -2.48
N LEU A 53 5.49 2.73 -2.00
CA LEU A 53 6.87 2.54 -2.44
C LEU A 53 6.93 2.23 -3.94
N HIS A 54 6.02 1.41 -4.44
CA HIS A 54 5.94 1.14 -5.88
C HIS A 54 5.65 2.42 -6.67
N GLU A 55 4.73 3.25 -6.18
CA GLU A 55 4.39 4.50 -6.85
C GLU A 55 5.54 5.49 -6.87
N VAL A 56 6.25 5.61 -5.75
CA VAL A 56 7.43 6.49 -5.66
C VAL A 56 8.51 6.00 -6.61
N ALA A 57 8.77 4.70 -6.65
CA ALA A 57 9.78 4.13 -7.55
C ALA A 57 9.41 4.38 -9.01
N ASN A 58 8.15 4.19 -9.37
CA ASN A 58 7.67 4.48 -10.72
C ASN A 58 7.86 5.94 -11.09
N GLY A 59 7.52 6.85 -10.18
CA GLY A 59 7.68 8.30 -10.42
C GLY A 59 9.12 8.73 -10.60
N LEU A 60 10.06 8.00 -9.97
CA LEU A 60 11.50 8.28 -10.08
C LEU A 60 12.18 7.49 -11.19
N GLY A 61 11.46 6.62 -11.89
CA GLY A 61 12.04 5.76 -12.91
C GLY A 61 12.96 4.69 -12.36
N ILE A 62 12.75 4.29 -11.11
CA ILE A 62 13.56 3.28 -10.43
C ILE A 62 12.80 1.97 -10.38
N GLU A 63 13.47 0.87 -10.72
CA GLU A 63 12.90 -0.46 -10.56
C GLU A 63 13.25 -1.00 -9.18
N LEU A 64 12.24 -1.32 -8.39
CA LEU A 64 12.41 -2.01 -7.11
C LEU A 64 11.77 -3.39 -7.21
N SER A 65 12.50 -4.42 -6.82
CA SER A 65 11.95 -5.77 -6.77
C SER A 65 10.93 -5.87 -5.63
N GLU A 66 10.00 -6.81 -5.76
CA GLU A 66 9.03 -7.09 -4.71
C GLU A 66 9.71 -7.39 -3.37
N ALA A 67 10.83 -8.11 -3.40
CA ALA A 67 11.56 -8.44 -2.18
C ALA A 67 12.08 -7.18 -1.47
N TYR A 68 12.60 -6.22 -2.21
CA TYR A 68 13.06 -4.96 -1.64
C TYR A 68 11.92 -4.12 -1.08
N VAL A 69 10.82 -4.05 -1.82
CA VAL A 69 9.66 -3.29 -1.36
C VAL A 69 9.11 -3.87 -0.07
N CYS A 70 8.97 -5.18 0.01
CA CYS A 70 8.52 -5.86 1.23
C CYS A 70 9.47 -5.63 2.39
N ALA A 71 10.77 -5.74 2.16
CA ALA A 71 11.78 -5.53 3.20
C ALA A 71 11.76 -4.10 3.73
N ILE A 72 11.65 -3.12 2.83
CA ILE A 72 11.61 -1.69 3.22
C ILE A 72 10.33 -1.41 4.02
N ALA A 73 9.19 -1.91 3.57
CA ALA A 73 7.92 -1.69 4.26
C ALA A 73 7.96 -2.28 5.67
N ARG A 74 8.50 -3.49 5.84
CA ARG A 74 8.66 -4.11 7.16
C ARG A 74 9.62 -3.35 8.04
N ALA A 75 10.76 -2.91 7.49
CA ALA A 75 11.74 -2.17 8.23
C ALA A 75 11.16 -0.85 8.74
N LEU A 76 10.43 -0.13 7.91
CA LEU A 76 9.79 1.12 8.30
C LEU A 76 8.75 0.89 9.41
N TYR A 77 7.99 -0.17 9.32
CA TYR A 77 7.04 -0.50 10.39
C TYR A 77 7.75 -0.90 11.68
N SER A 78 8.76 -1.76 11.58
CA SER A 78 9.48 -2.29 12.75
C SER A 78 10.27 -1.23 13.49
N THR A 79 10.74 -0.19 12.80
CA THR A 79 11.49 0.89 13.44
C THR A 79 10.58 1.90 14.15
N GLY A 80 9.27 1.75 14.02
CA GLY A 80 8.32 2.66 14.63
C GLY A 80 8.16 3.99 13.89
N ILE A 81 8.80 4.14 12.72
CA ILE A 81 8.64 5.34 11.90
C ILE A 81 7.21 5.42 11.36
N LEU A 82 6.68 4.28 10.95
CA LEU A 82 5.29 4.19 10.53
C LEU A 82 4.44 3.77 11.71
N GLN A 83 3.53 4.62 12.08
CA GLN A 83 2.57 4.32 13.13
C GLN A 83 1.18 4.22 12.53
N ALA A 84 0.40 3.29 13.07
CA ALA A 84 -0.98 3.18 12.69
C ALA A 84 -1.73 4.45 13.02
N PRO A 85 -2.56 4.97 12.10
CA PRO A 85 -3.43 6.08 12.45
C PRO A 85 -4.34 5.62 13.60
N LYS A 86 -4.45 6.47 14.61
CA LYS A 86 -5.39 6.20 15.69
C LYS A 86 -6.80 6.36 15.13
N LEU A 87 -7.52 5.25 15.14
CA LEU A 87 -8.92 5.31 14.81
C LEU A 87 -9.63 5.93 15.99
N GLU A 88 -10.07 7.14 15.82
CA GLU A 88 -10.92 7.77 16.81
C GLU A 88 -12.36 7.29 16.63
N GLY A 89 -12.90 6.78 17.64
CA GLY A 89 -14.32 6.48 17.69
C GLY A 89 -14.71 5.12 17.65
#